data_31609ae38890491ebe6983629f6f873d
#
_entry.id   31609ae38890491ebe6983629f6f873d
#
_cell.length_a   1.000
_cell.length_b   1.000
_cell.length_c   1.000
_cell.angle_alpha   90.00
_cell.angle_beta   90.00
_cell.angle_gamma   90.00
#
_symmetry.space_group_name_H-M   'P 1'
#
loop_
_entity.id
_entity.type
_entity.pdbx_description
1 polymer ?
#
loop_
_entity_poly.entity_id
_entity_poly.type
_entity_poly.pdbx_seq_one_letter_code
_entity_poly.pdbx_strand_id
1 'polypeptide(L)'
;MPTALVTGPTAGIGRSFARQLAEGGHDLVLVARDEARLEGVAEELRSSYGVAVEVLVADLADRAQLGTVERRLGDPDRPVEVLVNNAGFGLKRRFLDNDVEDEQAMLDVLVTAVMRLTHAALGPMVARGSGGIINVSSVAGYLPRGSYAAAKAYVTSLSQWASSEYRSQGVRVMALCPGFTKTEFHERMQVKRGSGVMWLDVDRLVDDALRDFDKGRPVSIPGPHYKAIVAATRLIPARALQTYQSIGRR
;
A
#
# COMPACT_ATOMS: atom_id res chain seq x y z
N MET A 1 -1.82 -10.86 21.20
CA MET A 1 -2.66 -9.97 20.36
C MET A 1 -2.42 -10.33 18.89
N PRO A 2 -3.37 -10.11 17.97
CA PRO A 2 -3.09 -10.31 16.54
C PRO A 2 -1.95 -9.38 16.10
N THR A 3 -1.14 -9.81 15.15
CA THR A 3 0.01 -9.03 14.67
C THR A 3 -0.25 -8.49 13.27
N ALA A 4 0.03 -7.21 13.04
CA ALA A 4 0.00 -6.60 11.72
C ALA A 4 1.42 -6.18 11.27
N LEU A 5 1.77 -6.46 10.02
CA LEU A 5 3.01 -5.99 9.40
C LEU A 5 2.69 -4.84 8.44
N VAL A 6 3.35 -3.70 8.63
CA VAL A 6 3.15 -2.50 7.80
C VAL A 6 4.47 -2.09 7.16
N THR A 7 4.50 -2.01 5.84
CA THR A 7 5.65 -1.47 5.10
C THR A 7 5.48 0.04 4.86
N GLY A 8 6.57 0.81 5.02
CA GLY A 8 6.57 2.27 4.89
C GLY A 8 5.74 3.01 5.96
N PRO A 9 5.84 2.65 7.26
CA PRO A 9 5.02 3.24 8.33
C PRO A 9 5.54 4.58 8.83
N THR A 10 6.63 5.10 8.30
CA THR A 10 7.29 6.32 8.80
C THR A 10 6.56 7.62 8.45
N ALA A 11 5.61 7.59 7.53
CA ALA A 11 4.84 8.76 7.10
C ALA A 11 3.50 8.39 6.43
N GLY A 12 2.62 9.36 6.30
CA GLY A 12 1.41 9.31 5.46
C GLY A 12 0.49 8.13 5.75
N ILE A 13 0.06 7.44 4.69
CA ILE A 13 -0.92 6.34 4.77
C ILE A 13 -0.38 5.19 5.64
N GLY A 14 0.90 4.83 5.50
CA GLY A 14 1.49 3.75 6.30
C GLY A 14 1.54 4.06 7.80
N ARG A 15 1.83 5.32 8.17
CA ARG A 15 1.81 5.75 9.59
C ARG A 15 0.39 5.72 10.15
N SER A 16 -0.59 6.16 9.37
CA SER A 16 -1.99 6.09 9.78
C SER A 16 -2.47 4.64 9.94
N PHE A 17 -2.09 3.72 9.04
CA PHE A 17 -2.36 2.29 9.23
C PHE A 17 -1.73 1.74 10.50
N ALA A 18 -0.44 2.01 10.74
CA ALA A 18 0.24 1.53 11.95
C ALA A 18 -0.47 2.04 13.22
N ARG A 19 -0.83 3.33 13.25
CA ARG A 19 -1.56 3.93 14.37
C ARG A 19 -2.93 3.30 14.57
N GLN A 20 -3.76 3.20 13.53
CA GLN A 20 -5.13 2.69 13.67
C GLN A 20 -5.17 1.19 13.96
N LEU A 21 -4.21 0.41 13.47
CA LEU A 21 -4.07 -1.00 13.83
C LEU A 21 -3.62 -1.18 15.29
N ALA A 22 -2.69 -0.35 15.78
CA ALA A 22 -2.30 -0.32 17.19
C ALA A 22 -3.48 0.06 18.10
N GLU A 23 -4.24 1.10 17.73
CA GLU A 23 -5.48 1.51 18.42
C GLU A 23 -6.51 0.39 18.44
N GLY A 24 -6.56 -0.43 17.39
CA GLY A 24 -7.39 -1.65 17.30
C GLY A 24 -6.82 -2.86 18.06
N GLY A 25 -5.72 -2.72 18.81
CA GLY A 25 -5.13 -3.77 19.64
C GLY A 25 -4.24 -4.76 18.89
N HIS A 26 -3.68 -4.41 17.74
CA HIS A 26 -2.69 -5.22 17.05
C HIS A 26 -1.29 -4.92 17.55
N ASP A 27 -0.49 -5.97 17.79
CA ASP A 27 0.95 -5.86 17.81
C ASP A 27 1.46 -5.56 16.40
N LEU A 28 2.60 -4.88 16.28
CA LEU A 28 3.06 -4.39 15.00
C LEU A 28 4.45 -4.90 14.63
N VAL A 29 4.66 -5.15 13.34
CA VAL A 29 5.97 -5.24 12.70
C VAL A 29 6.07 -4.08 11.71
N LEU A 30 6.99 -3.16 11.97
CA LEU A 30 7.19 -1.96 11.16
C LEU A 30 8.40 -2.16 10.25
N VAL A 31 8.20 -1.97 8.93
CA VAL A 31 9.25 -2.20 7.92
C VAL A 31 9.53 -0.92 7.14
N ALA A 32 10.75 -0.38 7.24
CA ALA A 32 11.27 0.70 6.39
C ALA A 32 12.80 0.73 6.41
N ARG A 33 13.40 1.66 5.65
CA ARG A 33 14.86 1.80 5.53
C ARG A 33 15.48 2.65 6.63
N ASP A 34 14.76 3.66 7.08
CA ASP A 34 15.23 4.66 8.05
C ASP A 34 14.94 4.15 9.47
N GLU A 35 15.98 3.58 10.10
CA GLU A 35 15.92 3.00 11.43
C GLU A 35 15.50 4.02 12.48
N ALA A 36 16.09 5.22 12.45
CA ALA A 36 15.80 6.25 13.45
C ALA A 36 14.32 6.70 13.40
N ARG A 37 13.77 6.89 12.20
CA ARG A 37 12.34 7.21 12.03
C ARG A 37 11.45 6.04 12.41
N LEU A 38 11.86 4.79 12.16
CA LEU A 38 11.10 3.59 12.56
C LEU A 38 11.02 3.48 14.08
N GLU A 39 12.16 3.62 14.78
CA GLU A 39 12.19 3.56 16.25
C GLU A 39 11.37 4.69 16.87
N GLY A 40 11.41 5.90 16.31
CA GLY A 40 10.55 7.00 16.77
C GLY A 40 9.05 6.68 16.65
N VAL A 41 8.63 6.05 15.55
CA VAL A 41 7.25 5.61 15.38
C VAL A 41 6.92 4.44 16.32
N ALA A 42 7.83 3.49 16.50
CA ALA A 42 7.64 2.34 17.37
C ALA A 42 7.45 2.76 18.83
N GLU A 43 8.28 3.70 19.32
CA GLU A 43 8.18 4.23 20.69
C GLU A 43 6.85 4.98 20.92
N GLU A 44 6.44 5.82 19.96
CA GLU A 44 5.15 6.49 20.00
C GLU A 44 3.99 5.49 20.11
N LEU A 45 4.02 4.40 19.33
CA LEU A 45 2.95 3.40 19.33
C LEU A 45 2.95 2.54 20.59
N ARG A 46 4.13 2.14 21.09
CA ARG A 46 4.27 1.42 22.36
C ARG A 46 3.72 2.24 23.52
N SER A 47 4.10 3.51 23.60
CA SER A 47 3.70 4.38 24.70
C SER A 47 2.22 4.78 24.65
N SER A 48 1.67 4.99 23.43
CA SER A 48 0.29 5.48 23.28
C SER A 48 -0.76 4.36 23.37
N TYR A 49 -0.43 3.14 22.93
CA TYR A 49 -1.39 2.05 22.78
C TYR A 49 -1.06 0.80 23.58
N GLY A 50 0.12 0.71 24.19
CA GLY A 50 0.52 -0.44 25.00
C GLY A 50 0.74 -1.74 24.20
N VAL A 51 0.93 -1.65 22.90
CA VAL A 51 1.15 -2.79 22.01
C VAL A 51 2.63 -3.12 21.84
N ALA A 52 2.97 -4.38 21.54
CA ALA A 52 4.32 -4.74 21.14
C ALA A 52 4.62 -4.25 19.72
N VAL A 53 5.82 -3.69 19.51
CA VAL A 53 6.25 -3.22 18.20
C VAL A 53 7.64 -3.75 17.88
N GLU A 54 7.74 -4.58 16.86
CA GLU A 54 8.98 -5.07 16.26
C GLU A 54 9.41 -4.10 15.15
N VAL A 55 10.67 -3.65 15.19
CA VAL A 55 11.28 -2.84 14.13
C VAL A 55 12.11 -3.74 13.24
N LEU A 56 11.82 -3.74 11.94
CA LEU A 56 12.53 -4.51 10.93
C LEU A 56 13.07 -3.59 9.84
N VAL A 57 14.33 -3.23 9.95
CA VAL A 57 14.99 -2.34 8.97
C VAL A 57 15.23 -3.11 7.67
N ALA A 58 14.64 -2.66 6.57
CA ALA A 58 14.84 -3.27 5.25
C ALA A 58 14.59 -2.30 4.10
N ASP A 59 15.47 -2.31 3.10
CA ASP A 59 15.20 -1.77 1.78
C ASP A 59 14.50 -2.83 0.93
N LEU A 60 13.27 -2.56 0.55
CA LEU A 60 12.46 -3.50 -0.24
C LEU A 60 12.88 -3.58 -1.72
N ALA A 61 13.78 -2.69 -2.20
CA ALA A 61 14.44 -2.83 -3.49
C ALA A 61 15.64 -3.80 -3.42
N ASP A 62 16.22 -4.01 -2.24
CA ASP A 62 17.29 -4.97 -2.01
C ASP A 62 16.73 -6.39 -1.81
N ARG A 63 17.18 -7.32 -2.62
CA ARG A 63 16.67 -8.70 -2.62
C ARG A 63 16.94 -9.46 -1.32
N ALA A 64 18.13 -9.25 -0.72
CA ALA A 64 18.50 -9.94 0.51
C ALA A 64 17.69 -9.41 1.70
N GLN A 65 17.52 -8.08 1.79
CA GLN A 65 16.74 -7.43 2.82
C GLN A 65 15.24 -7.73 2.67
N LEU A 66 14.69 -7.69 1.46
CA LEU A 66 13.32 -8.15 1.19
C LEU A 66 13.11 -9.59 1.66
N GLY A 67 14.10 -10.48 1.44
CA GLY A 67 14.08 -11.86 1.92
C GLY A 67 13.99 -11.98 3.45
N THR A 68 14.47 -11.00 4.22
CA THR A 68 14.28 -11.01 5.69
C THR A 68 12.84 -10.75 6.08
N VAL A 69 12.16 -9.84 5.35
CA VAL A 69 10.72 -9.56 5.57
C VAL A 69 9.86 -10.77 5.17
N GLU A 70 10.21 -11.43 4.06
CA GLU A 70 9.54 -12.68 3.64
C GLU A 70 9.64 -13.78 4.71
N ARG A 71 10.84 -13.99 5.27
CA ARG A 71 11.03 -14.96 6.37
C ARG A 71 10.20 -14.58 7.60
N ARG A 72 10.13 -13.28 7.94
CA ARG A 72 9.29 -12.82 9.06
C ARG A 72 7.80 -13.09 8.83
N LEU A 73 7.31 -12.93 7.60
CA LEU A 73 5.92 -13.24 7.23
C LEU A 73 5.64 -14.74 7.24
N GLY A 74 6.63 -15.56 6.88
CA GLY A 74 6.55 -17.01 6.84
C GLY A 74 6.75 -17.71 8.20
N ASP A 75 7.07 -16.98 9.27
CA ASP A 75 7.38 -17.52 10.58
C ASP A 75 6.11 -18.09 11.26
N PRO A 76 6.01 -19.42 11.45
CA PRO A 76 4.82 -20.05 12.03
C PRO A 76 4.65 -19.77 13.52
N ASP A 77 5.75 -19.48 14.22
CA ASP A 77 5.74 -19.25 15.68
C ASP A 77 5.31 -17.80 16.01
N ARG A 78 5.41 -16.89 15.04
CA ARG A 78 5.03 -15.48 15.17
C ARG A 78 4.12 -15.03 14.03
N PRO A 79 2.89 -15.57 13.96
CA PRO A 79 1.98 -15.37 12.84
C PRO A 79 1.63 -13.89 12.64
N VAL A 80 1.60 -13.46 11.38
CA VAL A 80 1.09 -12.15 10.97
C VAL A 80 -0.34 -12.31 10.47
N GLU A 81 -1.30 -11.64 11.14
CA GLU A 81 -2.72 -11.66 10.79
C GLU A 81 -3.04 -10.69 9.65
N VAL A 82 -2.39 -9.52 9.64
CA VAL A 82 -2.64 -8.49 8.63
C VAL A 82 -1.33 -8.02 8.02
N LEU A 83 -1.23 -8.08 6.69
CA LEU A 83 -0.13 -7.47 5.94
C LEU A 83 -0.63 -6.21 5.25
N VAL A 84 0.05 -5.07 5.47
CA VAL A 84 -0.17 -3.82 4.74
C VAL A 84 1.05 -3.52 3.87
N ASN A 85 0.96 -3.83 2.58
CA ASN A 85 1.95 -3.44 1.57
C ASN A 85 1.70 -1.99 1.16
N ASN A 86 2.32 -1.05 1.88
CA ASN A 86 2.13 0.39 1.66
C ASN A 86 3.39 1.09 1.15
N ALA A 87 4.59 0.57 1.40
CA ALA A 87 5.83 1.19 0.95
C ALA A 87 5.79 1.53 -0.53
N GLY A 88 6.26 2.72 -0.87
CA GLY A 88 6.29 3.14 -2.26
C GLY A 88 6.71 4.59 -2.45
N PHE A 89 7.14 4.89 -3.64
CA PHE A 89 7.49 6.23 -4.10
C PHE A 89 7.15 6.38 -5.58
N GLY A 90 7.19 7.59 -6.09
CA GLY A 90 7.03 7.89 -7.50
C GLY A 90 8.20 8.74 -7.99
N LEU A 91 8.42 8.74 -9.31
CA LEU A 91 9.45 9.55 -9.95
C LEU A 91 8.87 10.85 -10.49
N LYS A 92 9.65 11.94 -10.38
CA LYS A 92 9.20 13.30 -10.72
C LYS A 92 9.26 13.59 -12.22
N ARG A 93 10.28 13.07 -12.89
CA ARG A 93 10.57 13.36 -14.28
C ARG A 93 9.72 12.50 -15.22
N ARG A 94 9.77 12.78 -16.51
CA ARG A 94 9.18 11.92 -17.54
C ARG A 94 10.00 10.65 -17.67
N PHE A 95 9.41 9.60 -18.19
CA PHE A 95 10.03 8.27 -18.30
C PHE A 95 11.44 8.28 -18.93
N LEU A 96 11.63 9.02 -20.02
CA LEU A 96 12.93 9.12 -20.68
C LEU A 96 13.93 10.06 -19.99
N ASP A 97 13.46 10.88 -19.05
CA ASP A 97 14.29 11.83 -18.31
C ASP A 97 14.77 11.25 -16.96
N ASN A 98 14.26 10.09 -16.57
CA ASN A 98 14.70 9.33 -15.41
C ASN A 98 15.87 8.42 -15.81
N ASP A 99 16.73 8.11 -14.84
CA ASP A 99 17.64 6.98 -14.99
C ASP A 99 16.82 5.68 -15.02
N VAL A 100 17.21 4.72 -15.83
CA VAL A 100 16.54 3.42 -15.91
C VAL A 100 16.61 2.66 -14.59
N GLU A 101 17.68 2.85 -13.81
CA GLU A 101 17.84 2.24 -12.49
C GLU A 101 16.84 2.82 -11.46
N ASP A 102 16.50 4.11 -11.58
CA ASP A 102 15.43 4.72 -10.75
C ASP A 102 14.06 4.12 -11.09
N GLU A 103 13.77 3.91 -12.38
CA GLU A 103 12.53 3.25 -12.83
C GLU A 103 12.50 1.79 -12.34
N GLN A 104 13.63 1.06 -12.42
CA GLN A 104 13.74 -0.31 -11.92
C GLN A 104 13.55 -0.35 -10.41
N ALA A 105 14.21 0.50 -9.62
CA ALA A 105 14.07 0.56 -8.17
C ALA A 105 12.60 0.87 -7.76
N MET A 106 11.91 1.73 -8.51
CA MET A 106 10.50 1.99 -8.29
C MET A 106 9.66 0.73 -8.54
N LEU A 107 9.92 -0.03 -9.62
CA LEU A 107 9.21 -1.28 -9.89
C LEU A 107 9.53 -2.36 -8.86
N ASP A 108 10.77 -2.43 -8.38
CA ASP A 108 11.17 -3.38 -7.34
C ASP A 108 10.37 -3.17 -6.05
N VAL A 109 10.15 -1.92 -5.65
CA VAL A 109 9.33 -1.61 -4.46
C VAL A 109 7.83 -1.75 -4.74
N LEU A 110 7.32 -1.20 -5.87
CA LEU A 110 5.89 -1.11 -6.12
C LEU A 110 5.27 -2.41 -6.66
N VAL A 111 6.05 -3.28 -7.29
CA VAL A 111 5.57 -4.51 -7.94
C VAL A 111 6.23 -5.73 -7.32
N THR A 112 7.56 -5.83 -7.40
CA THR A 112 8.28 -7.04 -6.97
C THR A 112 8.11 -7.29 -5.49
N ALA A 113 8.32 -6.28 -4.63
CA ALA A 113 8.15 -6.44 -3.19
C ALA A 113 6.69 -6.76 -2.83
N VAL A 114 5.71 -6.06 -3.41
CA VAL A 114 4.29 -6.33 -3.15
C VAL A 114 3.91 -7.76 -3.53
N MET A 115 4.32 -8.23 -4.70
CA MET A 115 4.06 -9.60 -5.16
C MET A 115 4.68 -10.63 -4.20
N ARG A 116 5.95 -10.44 -3.84
CA ARG A 116 6.70 -11.38 -3.01
C ARG A 116 6.21 -11.42 -1.57
N LEU A 117 5.93 -10.27 -0.96
CA LEU A 117 5.40 -10.22 0.40
C LEU A 117 3.96 -10.77 0.46
N THR A 118 3.14 -10.49 -0.56
CA THR A 118 1.82 -11.11 -0.69
C THR A 118 1.93 -12.63 -0.77
N HIS A 119 2.85 -13.15 -1.58
CA HIS A 119 3.10 -14.60 -1.72
C HIS A 119 3.57 -15.22 -0.39
N ALA A 120 4.52 -14.58 0.29
CA ALA A 120 5.05 -15.07 1.57
C ALA A 120 3.99 -15.11 2.68
N ALA A 121 3.06 -14.13 2.69
CA ALA A 121 1.98 -14.08 3.68
C ALA A 121 0.86 -15.07 3.38
N LEU A 122 0.53 -15.30 2.11
CA LEU A 122 -0.59 -16.16 1.71
C LEU A 122 -0.45 -17.60 2.20
N GLY A 123 0.72 -18.21 2.08
CA GLY A 123 0.92 -19.61 2.49
C GLY A 123 0.52 -19.86 3.96
N PRO A 124 1.11 -19.17 4.93
CA PRO A 124 0.74 -19.31 6.35
C PRO A 124 -0.72 -18.90 6.64
N MET A 125 -1.25 -17.87 5.98
CA MET A 125 -2.64 -17.42 6.17
C MET A 125 -3.64 -18.49 5.70
N VAL A 126 -3.41 -19.07 4.53
CA VAL A 126 -4.23 -20.17 4.00
C VAL A 126 -4.15 -21.40 4.90
N ALA A 127 -2.96 -21.78 5.37
CA ALA A 127 -2.78 -22.92 6.27
C ALA A 127 -3.55 -22.76 7.59
N ARG A 128 -3.69 -21.51 8.09
CA ARG A 128 -4.47 -21.19 9.30
C ARG A 128 -5.97 -21.04 9.02
N GLY A 129 -6.38 -20.86 7.77
CA GLY A 129 -7.74 -20.50 7.41
C GLY A 129 -8.14 -19.08 7.82
N SER A 130 -7.18 -18.20 8.11
CA SER A 130 -7.42 -16.82 8.52
C SER A 130 -6.27 -15.90 8.13
N GLY A 131 -6.59 -14.63 7.84
CA GLY A 131 -5.61 -13.60 7.56
C GLY A 131 -6.11 -12.54 6.60
N GLY A 132 -5.30 -11.52 6.41
CA GLY A 132 -5.66 -10.46 5.50
C GLY A 132 -4.51 -9.66 4.93
N ILE A 133 -4.66 -9.19 3.70
CA ILE A 133 -3.65 -8.43 2.97
C ILE A 133 -4.28 -7.18 2.37
N ILE A 134 -3.71 -6.03 2.68
CA ILE A 134 -4.05 -4.74 2.07
C ILE A 134 -2.87 -4.29 1.21
N ASN A 135 -3.06 -4.25 -0.10
CA ASN A 135 -2.07 -3.76 -1.05
C ASN A 135 -2.42 -2.32 -1.45
N VAL A 136 -1.58 -1.35 -1.08
CA VAL A 136 -1.80 0.06 -1.43
C VAL A 136 -1.45 0.31 -2.89
N SER A 137 -2.48 0.38 -3.71
CA SER A 137 -2.44 0.76 -5.11
C SER A 137 -2.64 2.28 -5.29
N SER A 138 -3.39 2.71 -6.29
CA SER A 138 -3.76 4.10 -6.56
C SER A 138 -4.86 4.17 -7.60
N VAL A 139 -5.67 5.23 -7.59
CA VAL A 139 -6.57 5.56 -8.72
C VAL A 139 -5.80 5.80 -10.03
N ALA A 140 -4.51 6.14 -9.95
CA ALA A 140 -3.64 6.26 -11.13
C ALA A 140 -3.55 4.96 -11.94
N GLY A 141 -3.68 3.79 -11.30
CA GLY A 141 -3.66 2.48 -11.97
C GLY A 141 -4.82 2.25 -12.96
N TYR A 142 -5.85 3.08 -12.93
CA TYR A 142 -6.94 3.04 -13.91
C TYR A 142 -6.68 3.89 -15.16
N LEU A 143 -5.53 4.56 -15.22
CA LEU A 143 -5.16 5.45 -16.32
C LEU A 143 -3.83 5.03 -16.94
N PRO A 144 -3.65 5.05 -18.27
CA PRO A 144 -2.38 4.72 -18.94
C PRO A 144 -1.40 5.90 -18.81
N ARG A 145 -0.72 6.05 -17.66
CA ARG A 145 0.10 7.23 -17.31
C ARG A 145 1.52 6.90 -16.84
N GLY A 146 2.27 6.13 -17.62
CA GLY A 146 3.68 5.79 -17.36
C GLY A 146 3.82 4.61 -16.40
N SER A 147 5.07 4.32 -16.01
CA SER A 147 5.48 3.15 -15.24
C SER A 147 4.82 3.06 -13.85
N TYR A 148 4.72 4.18 -13.13
CA TYR A 148 4.01 4.21 -11.85
C TYR A 148 2.55 3.74 -11.96
N ALA A 149 1.82 4.24 -12.96
CA ALA A 149 0.42 3.85 -13.16
C ALA A 149 0.30 2.37 -13.57
N ALA A 150 1.22 1.89 -14.41
CA ALA A 150 1.30 0.48 -14.79
C ALA A 150 1.59 -0.42 -13.57
N ALA A 151 2.52 -0.02 -12.69
CA ALA A 151 2.80 -0.72 -11.44
C ALA A 151 1.55 -0.80 -10.54
N LYS A 152 0.82 0.31 -10.39
CA LYS A 152 -0.40 0.34 -9.57
C LYS A 152 -1.56 -0.45 -10.21
N ALA A 153 -1.64 -0.51 -11.54
CA ALA A 153 -2.57 -1.39 -12.23
C ALA A 153 -2.28 -2.88 -11.97
N TYR A 154 -0.99 -3.26 -12.01
CA TYR A 154 -0.55 -4.61 -11.62
C TYR A 154 -1.01 -4.98 -10.21
N VAL A 155 -0.73 -4.11 -9.22
CA VAL A 155 -1.10 -4.34 -7.81
C VAL A 155 -2.62 -4.50 -7.66
N THR A 156 -3.41 -3.67 -8.36
CA THR A 156 -4.87 -3.77 -8.32
C THR A 156 -5.34 -5.10 -8.89
N SER A 157 -4.82 -5.50 -10.05
CA SER A 157 -5.18 -6.77 -10.71
C SER A 157 -4.80 -7.99 -9.88
N LEU A 158 -3.56 -8.03 -9.36
CA LEU A 158 -3.08 -9.10 -8.47
C LEU A 158 -3.98 -9.23 -7.23
N SER A 159 -4.32 -8.11 -6.59
CA SER A 159 -5.14 -8.13 -5.37
C SER A 159 -6.57 -8.60 -5.63
N GLN A 160 -7.17 -8.19 -6.75
CA GLN A 160 -8.52 -8.65 -7.12
C GLN A 160 -8.55 -10.14 -7.41
N TRP A 161 -7.56 -10.65 -8.16
CA TRP A 161 -7.42 -12.08 -8.40
C TRP A 161 -7.24 -12.85 -7.08
N ALA A 162 -6.30 -12.44 -6.25
CA ALA A 162 -6.04 -13.09 -4.98
C ALA A 162 -7.24 -13.04 -4.02
N SER A 163 -8.01 -11.94 -4.05
CA SER A 163 -9.27 -11.84 -3.28
C SER A 163 -10.29 -12.90 -3.70
N SER A 164 -10.41 -13.17 -5.00
CA SER A 164 -11.32 -14.21 -5.51
C SER A 164 -10.82 -15.62 -5.18
N GLU A 165 -9.52 -15.86 -5.36
CA GLU A 165 -8.89 -17.17 -5.22
C GLU A 165 -8.86 -17.67 -3.77
N TYR A 166 -8.50 -16.79 -2.80
CA TYR A 166 -8.23 -17.20 -1.43
C TYR A 166 -9.36 -16.89 -0.44
N ARG A 167 -10.45 -16.25 -0.88
CA ARG A 167 -11.58 -15.92 0.00
C ARG A 167 -12.22 -17.15 0.64
N SER A 168 -12.43 -18.21 -0.12
CA SER A 168 -12.99 -19.47 0.39
C SER A 168 -12.07 -20.20 1.35
N GLN A 169 -10.79 -19.82 1.37
CA GLN A 169 -9.75 -20.34 2.27
C GLN A 169 -9.53 -19.44 3.49
N GLY A 170 -10.47 -18.51 3.77
CA GLY A 170 -10.45 -17.64 4.95
C GLY A 170 -9.51 -16.44 4.85
N VAL A 171 -8.91 -16.14 3.68
CA VAL A 171 -7.98 -15.03 3.51
C VAL A 171 -8.63 -13.88 2.74
N ARG A 172 -8.56 -12.67 3.30
CA ARG A 172 -9.07 -11.44 2.66
C ARG A 172 -7.91 -10.71 1.99
N VAL A 173 -8.02 -10.41 0.71
CA VAL A 173 -7.06 -9.57 -0.01
C VAL A 173 -7.77 -8.37 -0.62
N MET A 174 -7.24 -7.17 -0.40
CA MET A 174 -7.84 -5.93 -0.89
C MET A 174 -6.81 -5.03 -1.55
N ALA A 175 -7.14 -4.47 -2.71
CA ALA A 175 -6.45 -3.32 -3.27
C ALA A 175 -7.03 -2.03 -2.68
N LEU A 176 -6.22 -1.24 -1.99
CA LEU A 176 -6.58 0.13 -1.63
C LEU A 176 -6.12 1.07 -2.74
N CYS A 177 -7.04 1.82 -3.33
CA CYS A 177 -6.78 2.72 -4.44
C CYS A 177 -7.03 4.19 -4.03
N PRO A 178 -6.08 4.84 -3.31
CA PRO A 178 -6.20 6.23 -2.92
C PRO A 178 -6.20 7.17 -4.14
N GLY A 179 -6.91 8.31 -4.01
CA GLY A 179 -6.70 9.49 -4.82
C GLY A 179 -5.60 10.39 -4.25
N PHE A 180 -5.63 11.68 -4.59
CA PHE A 180 -4.74 12.66 -3.98
C PHE A 180 -4.95 12.70 -2.47
N THR A 181 -3.89 12.47 -1.73
CA THR A 181 -3.93 12.35 -0.26
C THR A 181 -2.88 13.29 0.33
N LYS A 182 -3.22 14.00 1.40
CA LYS A 182 -2.32 14.95 2.06
C LYS A 182 -1.19 14.22 2.78
N THR A 183 -0.12 13.87 2.07
CA THR A 183 1.04 13.12 2.59
C THR A 183 2.36 13.71 2.11
N GLU A 184 3.45 13.35 2.78
CA GLU A 184 4.82 13.64 2.32
C GLU A 184 5.13 13.07 0.92
N PHE A 185 4.38 12.07 0.44
CA PHE A 185 4.53 11.51 -0.90
C PHE A 185 4.40 12.59 -1.99
N HIS A 186 3.39 13.46 -1.86
CA HIS A 186 3.16 14.55 -2.83
C HIS A 186 4.19 15.67 -2.69
N GLU A 187 4.71 15.91 -1.47
CA GLU A 187 5.81 16.86 -1.25
C GLU A 187 7.10 16.36 -1.91
N ARG A 188 7.41 15.07 -1.74
CA ARG A 188 8.56 14.42 -2.40
C ARG A 188 8.43 14.45 -3.93
N MET A 189 7.21 14.38 -4.45
CA MET A 189 6.90 14.52 -5.89
C MET A 189 6.84 15.99 -6.35
N GLN A 190 7.04 16.98 -5.44
CA GLN A 190 6.91 18.42 -5.72
C GLN A 190 5.55 18.80 -6.32
N VAL A 191 4.53 18.01 -6.08
CA VAL A 191 3.15 18.37 -6.45
C VAL A 191 2.65 19.36 -5.41
N LYS A 192 2.30 20.58 -5.84
CA LYS A 192 1.73 21.60 -4.94
C LYS A 192 0.49 21.03 -4.25
N ARG A 193 0.45 21.09 -2.92
CA ARG A 193 -0.75 20.75 -2.16
C ARG A 193 -1.90 21.65 -2.61
N GLY A 194 -2.95 21.05 -3.17
CA GLY A 194 -4.21 21.77 -3.42
C GLY A 194 -5.08 21.80 -2.16
N SER A 195 -5.90 22.82 -2.04
CA SER A 195 -6.87 22.97 -0.93
C SER A 195 -8.29 22.51 -1.28
N GLY A 196 -8.46 21.80 -2.39
CA GLY A 196 -9.79 21.42 -2.91
C GLY A 196 -10.28 20.06 -2.41
N VAL A 197 -11.56 19.77 -2.70
CA VAL A 197 -12.29 18.52 -2.40
C VAL A 197 -11.58 17.24 -2.90
N MET A 198 -10.65 17.38 -3.85
CA MET A 198 -9.85 16.28 -4.38
C MET A 198 -8.80 15.74 -3.40
N TRP A 199 -8.46 16.46 -2.34
CA TRP A 199 -7.44 16.06 -1.39
C TRP A 199 -8.07 15.36 -0.19
N LEU A 200 -7.80 14.06 -0.06
CA LEU A 200 -8.30 13.24 1.03
C LEU A 200 -7.48 13.46 2.30
N ASP A 201 -8.17 13.43 3.42
CA ASP A 201 -7.56 13.28 4.73
C ASP A 201 -7.04 11.84 4.90
N VAL A 202 -5.83 11.70 5.46
CA VAL A 202 -5.14 10.42 5.58
C VAL A 202 -5.85 9.47 6.54
N ASP A 203 -6.24 9.98 7.71
CA ASP A 203 -6.81 9.14 8.76
C ASP A 203 -8.19 8.63 8.37
N ARG A 204 -9.01 9.52 7.79
CA ARG A 204 -10.31 9.14 7.26
C ARG A 204 -10.21 8.15 6.09
N LEU A 205 -9.18 8.30 5.25
CA LEU A 205 -8.92 7.37 4.14
C LEU A 205 -8.61 5.97 4.67
N VAL A 206 -7.77 5.86 5.70
CA VAL A 206 -7.38 4.59 6.30
C VAL A 206 -8.56 3.96 7.06
N ASP A 207 -9.35 4.75 7.79
CA ASP A 207 -10.58 4.28 8.44
C ASP A 207 -11.59 3.74 7.42
N ASP A 208 -11.82 4.43 6.29
CA ASP A 208 -12.63 3.91 5.18
C ASP A 208 -12.07 2.60 4.61
N ALA A 209 -10.73 2.50 4.48
CA ALA A 209 -10.06 1.31 3.97
C ALA A 209 -10.22 0.11 4.92
N LEU A 210 -10.02 0.29 6.22
CA LEU A 210 -10.17 -0.77 7.22
C LEU A 210 -11.63 -1.25 7.27
N ARG A 211 -12.61 -0.35 7.25
CA ARG A 211 -14.02 -0.73 7.15
C ARG A 211 -14.38 -1.51 5.89
N ASP A 212 -13.80 -1.14 4.74
CA ASP A 212 -14.00 -1.87 3.49
C ASP A 212 -13.33 -3.24 3.52
N PHE A 213 -12.16 -3.33 4.15
CA PHE A 213 -11.40 -4.57 4.33
C PHE A 213 -12.17 -5.56 5.23
N ASP A 214 -12.75 -5.10 6.33
CA ASP A 214 -13.56 -5.92 7.25
C ASP A 214 -14.82 -6.47 6.56
N LYS A 215 -15.39 -5.71 5.62
CA LYS A 215 -16.49 -6.16 4.77
C LYS A 215 -16.06 -7.12 3.66
N GLY A 216 -14.78 -7.45 3.56
CA GLY A 216 -14.22 -8.34 2.54
C GLY A 216 -14.31 -7.77 1.12
N ARG A 217 -14.23 -6.44 0.95
CA ARG A 217 -14.22 -5.82 -0.38
C ARG A 217 -12.90 -6.07 -1.09
N PRO A 218 -12.89 -6.50 -2.35
CA PRO A 218 -11.65 -6.74 -3.10
C PRO A 218 -10.94 -5.44 -3.50
N VAL A 219 -11.66 -4.32 -3.56
CA VAL A 219 -11.12 -2.98 -3.87
C VAL A 219 -11.79 -1.94 -2.99
N SER A 220 -10.98 -1.08 -2.38
CA SER A 220 -11.42 0.13 -1.70
C SER A 220 -10.94 1.37 -2.47
N ILE A 221 -11.86 2.28 -2.76
CA ILE A 221 -11.60 3.58 -3.39
C ILE A 221 -12.19 4.64 -2.47
N PRO A 222 -11.41 5.19 -1.51
CA PRO A 222 -11.90 6.21 -0.60
C PRO A 222 -12.29 7.51 -1.34
N GLY A 223 -13.39 8.11 -0.89
CA GLY A 223 -13.94 9.32 -1.48
C GLY A 223 -14.92 9.07 -2.66
N PRO A 224 -16.15 9.61 -2.58
CA PRO A 224 -17.20 9.36 -3.59
C PRO A 224 -16.83 9.88 -4.97
N HIS A 225 -16.12 11.02 -5.06
CA HIS A 225 -15.66 11.59 -6.32
C HIS A 225 -14.64 10.68 -7.04
N TYR A 226 -13.74 10.00 -6.31
CA TYR A 226 -12.82 9.03 -6.92
C TYR A 226 -13.52 7.76 -7.39
N LYS A 227 -14.55 7.30 -6.66
CA LYS A 227 -15.40 6.20 -7.13
C LYS A 227 -16.07 6.54 -8.46
N ALA A 228 -16.61 7.78 -8.57
CA ALA A 228 -17.23 8.25 -9.80
C ALA A 228 -16.21 8.37 -10.95
N ILE A 229 -15.01 8.91 -10.69
CA ILE A 229 -13.93 9.01 -11.69
C ILE A 229 -13.55 7.62 -12.19
N VAL A 230 -13.27 6.67 -11.29
CA VAL A 230 -12.88 5.30 -11.68
C VAL A 230 -14.01 4.60 -12.42
N ALA A 231 -15.27 4.78 -12.01
CA ALA A 231 -16.41 4.23 -12.75
C ALA A 231 -16.48 4.80 -14.17
N ALA A 232 -16.27 6.10 -14.34
CA ALA A 232 -16.24 6.75 -15.65
C ALA A 232 -15.10 6.22 -16.54
N THR A 233 -13.90 5.95 -16.01
CA THR A 233 -12.80 5.39 -16.82
C THR A 233 -13.12 4.03 -17.43
N ARG A 234 -14.01 3.24 -16.81
CA ARG A 234 -14.45 1.93 -17.34
C ARG A 234 -15.38 2.05 -18.55
N LEU A 235 -16.04 3.18 -18.71
CA LEU A 235 -16.97 3.47 -19.80
C LEU A 235 -16.30 4.19 -20.99
N ILE A 236 -15.12 4.77 -20.77
CA ILE A 236 -14.40 5.54 -21.78
C ILE A 236 -13.53 4.58 -22.61
N PRO A 237 -13.63 4.57 -23.95
CA PRO A 237 -12.74 3.80 -24.80
C PRO A 237 -11.27 4.11 -24.55
N ALA A 238 -10.39 3.11 -24.56
CA ALA A 238 -8.97 3.25 -24.25
C ALA A 238 -8.28 4.35 -25.08
N ARG A 239 -8.69 4.55 -26.35
CA ARG A 239 -8.19 5.62 -27.22
C ARG A 239 -8.48 7.03 -26.69
N ALA A 240 -9.65 7.23 -26.07
CA ALA A 240 -10.02 8.52 -25.50
C ALA A 240 -9.27 8.78 -24.17
N LEU A 241 -9.00 7.74 -23.37
CA LEU A 241 -8.20 7.85 -22.14
C LEU A 241 -6.75 8.31 -22.44
N GLN A 242 -6.19 7.95 -23.59
CA GLN A 242 -4.85 8.39 -24.02
C GLN A 242 -4.76 9.91 -24.21
N THR A 243 -5.83 10.58 -24.61
CA THR A 243 -5.87 12.04 -24.83
C THR A 243 -5.80 12.82 -23.49
N TYR A 244 -6.20 12.19 -22.38
CA TYR A 244 -6.18 12.82 -21.04
C TYR A 244 -4.85 12.66 -20.29
N GLN A 245 -3.80 12.15 -20.92
CA GLN A 245 -2.48 11.93 -20.31
C GLN A 245 -1.81 13.22 -19.81
N SER A 246 -2.18 14.37 -20.33
CA SER A 246 -1.59 15.68 -20.01
C SER A 246 -2.18 16.37 -18.76
N ILE A 247 -3.31 15.89 -18.24
CA ILE A 247 -3.97 16.53 -17.10
C ILE A 247 -3.18 16.27 -15.82
N GLY A 248 -2.60 17.32 -15.23
CA GLY A 248 -1.84 17.28 -13.97
C GLY A 248 -0.32 17.09 -14.13
N ARG A 249 0.22 17.33 -15.32
CA ARG A 249 1.67 17.37 -15.62
C ARG A 249 2.12 18.77 -16.07
N ARG A 250 1.71 19.83 -15.38
CA ARG A 250 2.27 21.17 -15.53
C ARG A 250 2.88 21.64 -14.22
#